data_47d805f0f63f638b9350c30c3fea0e58
#
_entry.id   47d805f0f63f638b9350c30c3fea0e58
#
_cell.length_a   1.000
_cell.length_b   1.000
_cell.length_c   1.000
_cell.angle_alpha   90.00
_cell.angle_beta   90.00
_cell.angle_gamma   90.00
#
_symmetry.space_group_name_H-M   'P 1'
#
loop_
_entity.id
_entity.type
_entity.pdbx_description
1 polymer ?
#
loop_
_entity_poly.entity_id
_entity_poly.type
_entity_poly.pdbx_seq_one_letter_code
_entity_poly.pdbx_strand_id
1 'polypeptide(L)'
;YMSDRIICPCKGLHGEIMIPGDKSISHRSIMLGALALGTTEITNFLEGADCLSTIGCFQSMGIQIDRTPEKIIVHGKGMHGLSAPKDILNVGNSGTTTRLMSGILSAQDFTSVMSGDASLNSRPMGRVITPLTQMGAHITSVNGDLCAPLKIKPGMLHGIDYTSPVASAQVKSAILLAGLYADGETSVTEPALSRNHTELMLKSFGADITSTINPDGTATAHVKPCQELYGQSICVPGDISSAAYFIAAGLLTLDSELLVKNVGINKTRAGFLEVCRNMGADITLVNESLEGGEPRADILVRTSKLHGTTIEGALIPTLIDEIPMIAVMAAYAEGTTIIKDAAELKVKETNRIDTTTEALRSMGADITPTDDGMIIQGGHALHGAKINSYLDHRIAMAFAIAALSADGDTIIHDSQCVDVSYPEFFEILDGCR
;
A
#
# COMPACT_ATOMS: atom_id res chain seq x y z
N TYR A 1 14.79 -5.77 23.80
CA TYR A 1 13.71 -6.05 24.76
C TYR A 1 12.55 -6.63 24.00
N MET A 2 12.24 -7.89 24.27
CA MET A 2 11.00 -8.52 23.78
C MET A 2 9.83 -7.86 24.49
N SER A 3 8.88 -7.31 23.73
CA SER A 3 7.65 -6.79 24.31
C SER A 3 6.51 -7.76 23.99
N ASP A 4 5.97 -8.36 25.02
CA ASP A 4 4.79 -9.21 24.91
C ASP A 4 3.57 -8.40 25.32
N ARG A 5 2.45 -8.62 24.66
CA ARG A 5 1.20 -7.96 24.97
C ARG A 5 0.12 -8.97 25.30
N ILE A 6 -0.52 -8.78 26.44
CA ILE A 6 -1.68 -9.59 26.85
C ILE A 6 -2.94 -8.88 26.36
N ILE A 7 -3.79 -9.63 25.67
CA ILE A 7 -5.08 -9.14 25.18
C ILE A 7 -6.18 -9.97 25.82
N CYS A 8 -7.04 -9.29 26.56
CA CYS A 8 -8.22 -9.88 27.19
C CYS A 8 -9.40 -9.80 26.24
N PRO A 9 -10.29 -10.80 26.20
CA PRO A 9 -11.53 -10.72 25.43
C PRO A 9 -12.40 -9.52 25.86
N CYS A 10 -13.20 -9.00 24.94
CA CYS A 10 -14.12 -7.90 25.23
C CYS A 10 -15.39 -8.00 24.38
N LYS A 11 -16.34 -7.12 24.68
CA LYS A 11 -17.57 -6.89 23.94
C LYS A 11 -17.79 -5.38 23.80
N GLY A 12 -18.61 -4.98 22.84
CA GLY A 12 -19.09 -3.62 22.76
C GLY A 12 -18.05 -2.62 22.27
N LEU A 13 -17.23 -2.97 21.29
CA LEU A 13 -16.34 -2.01 20.65
C LEU A 13 -17.17 -0.89 20.03
N HIS A 14 -16.73 0.36 20.23
CA HIS A 14 -17.44 1.53 19.71
C HIS A 14 -16.47 2.68 19.46
N GLY A 15 -16.94 3.65 18.72
CA GLY A 15 -16.22 4.88 18.44
C GLY A 15 -15.91 5.08 16.96
N GLU A 16 -15.14 6.11 16.72
CA GLU A 16 -14.65 6.49 15.39
C GLU A 16 -13.14 6.34 15.34
N ILE A 17 -12.63 5.79 14.23
CA ILE A 17 -11.21 5.52 14.03
C ILE A 17 -10.77 6.18 12.74
N MET A 18 -9.81 7.10 12.81
CA MET A 18 -9.16 7.67 11.65
C MET A 18 -7.99 6.76 11.23
N ILE A 19 -8.01 6.28 10.00
CA ILE A 19 -6.98 5.36 9.49
C ILE A 19 -5.77 6.16 8.99
N PRO A 20 -4.53 5.72 9.34
CA PRO A 20 -3.31 6.35 8.83
C PRO A 20 -3.27 6.38 7.31
N GLY A 21 -2.69 7.45 6.75
CA GLY A 21 -2.60 7.66 5.33
C GLY A 21 -1.90 6.52 4.60
N ASP A 22 -2.36 6.25 3.38
CA ASP A 22 -1.74 5.26 2.50
C ASP A 22 -0.34 5.71 2.08
N LYS A 23 0.61 4.79 2.15
CA LYS A 23 2.02 5.05 1.82
C LYS A 23 2.21 5.43 0.35
N SER A 24 1.60 4.68 -0.55
CA SER A 24 1.74 4.88 -2.01
C SER A 24 1.16 6.22 -2.46
N ILE A 25 0.04 6.62 -1.87
CA ILE A 25 -0.60 7.92 -2.16
C ILE A 25 0.21 9.05 -1.53
N SER A 26 0.74 8.86 -0.32
CA SER A 26 1.60 9.86 0.33
C SER A 26 2.84 10.18 -0.50
N HIS A 27 3.57 9.18 -1.00
CA HIS A 27 4.70 9.38 -1.90
C HIS A 27 4.31 10.24 -3.12
N ARG A 28 3.23 9.86 -3.77
CA ARG A 28 2.79 10.52 -5.01
C ARG A 28 2.28 11.93 -4.78
N SER A 29 1.68 12.21 -3.63
CA SER A 29 1.24 13.56 -3.25
C SER A 29 2.41 14.54 -3.22
N ILE A 30 3.57 14.12 -2.70
CA ILE A 30 4.80 14.92 -2.70
C ILE A 30 5.35 15.07 -4.13
N MET A 31 5.48 13.97 -4.85
CA MET A 31 6.07 13.97 -6.20
C MET A 31 5.28 14.86 -7.17
N LEU A 32 3.97 14.64 -7.24
CA LEU A 32 3.12 15.40 -8.15
C LEU A 32 2.94 16.85 -7.68
N GLY A 33 2.86 17.07 -6.37
CA GLY A 33 2.83 18.42 -5.82
C GLY A 33 4.08 19.22 -6.15
N ALA A 34 5.25 18.59 -6.14
CA ALA A 34 6.52 19.22 -6.50
C ALA A 34 6.59 19.62 -7.98
N LEU A 35 6.00 18.81 -8.86
CA LEU A 35 5.97 19.04 -10.32
C LEU A 35 4.80 19.94 -10.75
N ALA A 36 3.86 20.21 -9.87
CA ALA A 36 2.68 21.02 -10.17
C ALA A 36 2.99 22.52 -10.11
N LEU A 37 2.15 23.30 -10.74
CA LEU A 37 2.06 24.75 -10.50
C LEU A 37 1.17 25.01 -9.29
N GLY A 38 1.60 25.95 -8.44
CA GLY A 38 0.89 26.29 -7.23
C GLY A 38 1.18 25.34 -6.07
N THR A 39 0.43 25.49 -4.98
CA THR A 39 0.63 24.72 -3.78
C THR A 39 -0.23 23.47 -3.76
N THR A 40 0.32 22.40 -3.20
CA THR A 40 -0.43 21.21 -2.82
C THR A 40 -0.44 21.10 -1.30
N GLU A 41 -1.64 21.08 -0.74
CA GLU A 41 -1.86 20.97 0.71
C GLU A 41 -2.29 19.52 1.03
N ILE A 42 -1.53 18.86 1.89
CA ILE A 42 -1.68 17.43 2.17
C ILE A 42 -1.96 17.24 3.67
N THR A 43 -3.09 16.61 3.98
CA THR A 43 -3.43 16.17 5.33
C THR A 43 -3.44 14.65 5.40
N ASN A 44 -3.34 14.09 6.60
CA ASN A 44 -3.28 12.64 6.85
C ASN A 44 -2.11 11.95 6.11
N PHE A 45 -1.03 12.67 5.89
CA PHE A 45 0.18 12.13 5.26
C PHE A 45 0.84 11.11 6.16
N LEU A 46 1.32 10.02 5.56
CA LEU A 46 2.09 9.00 6.30
C LEU A 46 3.52 9.47 6.50
N GLU A 47 3.86 9.85 7.72
CA GLU A 47 5.20 10.33 8.08
C GLU A 47 6.18 9.19 8.41
N GLY A 48 6.13 8.09 7.65
CA GLY A 48 7.10 7.02 7.74
C GLY A 48 8.43 7.37 7.05
N ALA A 49 9.48 6.63 7.37
CA ALA A 49 10.82 6.88 6.85
C ALA A 49 10.88 6.94 5.32
N ASP A 50 10.15 6.08 4.63
CA ASP A 50 10.12 6.03 3.17
C ASP A 50 9.54 7.31 2.56
N CYS A 51 8.42 7.79 3.10
CA CYS A 51 7.79 9.02 2.62
C CYS A 51 8.63 10.25 2.96
N LEU A 52 9.31 10.26 4.11
CA LEU A 52 10.24 11.31 4.48
C LEU A 52 11.46 11.36 3.55
N SER A 53 11.91 10.21 3.05
CA SER A 53 12.97 10.16 2.03
C SER A 53 12.54 10.86 0.74
N THR A 54 11.29 10.69 0.31
CA THR A 54 10.76 11.41 -0.86
C THR A 54 10.76 12.92 -0.62
N ILE A 55 10.29 13.37 0.54
CA ILE A 55 10.33 14.80 0.91
C ILE A 55 11.77 15.33 0.84
N GLY A 56 12.71 14.65 1.46
CA GLY A 56 14.12 15.06 1.48
C GLY A 56 14.74 15.17 0.10
N CYS A 57 14.43 14.23 -0.80
CA CYS A 57 14.91 14.29 -2.17
C CYS A 57 14.39 15.53 -2.92
N PHE A 58 13.11 15.84 -2.82
CA PHE A 58 12.55 17.03 -3.50
C PHE A 58 13.02 18.33 -2.86
N GLN A 59 13.20 18.37 -1.54
CA GLN A 59 13.82 19.55 -0.89
C GLN A 59 15.25 19.76 -1.42
N SER A 60 16.02 18.70 -1.61
CA SER A 60 17.37 18.76 -2.17
C SER A 60 17.40 19.28 -3.62
N MET A 61 16.29 19.18 -4.32
CA MET A 61 16.12 19.68 -5.68
C MET A 61 15.40 21.05 -5.73
N GLY A 62 15.35 21.77 -4.62
CA GLY A 62 14.88 23.14 -4.54
C GLY A 62 13.40 23.34 -4.31
N ILE A 63 12.67 22.30 -3.96
CA ILE A 63 11.25 22.40 -3.64
C ILE A 63 11.08 22.72 -2.15
N GLN A 64 10.40 23.82 -1.85
CA GLN A 64 10.02 24.17 -0.49
C GLN A 64 8.85 23.29 -0.05
N ILE A 65 9.02 22.58 1.05
CA ILE A 65 8.00 21.73 1.66
C ILE A 65 7.90 22.09 3.15
N ASP A 66 6.75 22.65 3.53
CA ASP A 66 6.47 23.06 4.90
C ASP A 66 5.72 21.93 5.61
N ARG A 67 6.22 21.51 6.77
CA ARG A 67 5.63 20.45 7.58
C ARG A 67 5.17 21.00 8.92
N THR A 68 3.89 20.78 9.23
CA THR A 68 3.30 21.01 10.55
C THR A 68 2.67 19.70 11.05
N PRO A 69 2.28 19.59 12.33
CA PRO A 69 1.58 18.38 12.81
C PRO A 69 0.27 18.10 12.06
N GLU A 70 -0.39 19.13 11.53
CA GLU A 70 -1.70 18.98 10.88
C GLU A 70 -1.58 18.73 9.37
N LYS A 71 -0.56 19.30 8.70
CA LYS A 71 -0.48 19.27 7.25
C LYS A 71 0.90 19.47 6.69
N ILE A 72 1.04 19.11 5.42
CA ILE A 72 2.23 19.38 4.61
C ILE A 72 1.80 20.29 3.45
N ILE A 73 2.60 21.32 3.18
CA ILE A 73 2.39 22.21 2.04
C ILE A 73 3.60 22.08 1.11
N VAL A 74 3.34 21.63 -0.11
CA VAL A 74 4.34 21.54 -1.18
C VAL A 74 4.18 22.74 -2.09
N HIS A 75 5.24 23.56 -2.20
CA HIS A 75 5.28 24.71 -3.09
C HIS A 75 5.84 24.28 -4.45
N GLY A 76 4.96 23.82 -5.32
CA GLY A 76 5.32 23.33 -6.65
C GLY A 76 5.92 24.41 -7.53
N LYS A 77 6.88 24.03 -8.35
CA LYS A 77 7.57 24.94 -9.29
C LYS A 77 7.33 24.56 -10.75
N GLY A 78 6.36 23.72 -11.04
CA GLY A 78 6.05 23.27 -12.38
C GLY A 78 6.92 22.11 -12.84
N MET A 79 6.63 21.62 -14.04
CA MET A 79 7.27 20.42 -14.62
C MET A 79 8.78 20.56 -14.82
N HIS A 80 9.29 21.78 -14.98
CA HIS A 80 10.70 22.09 -15.22
C HIS A 80 11.34 22.90 -14.07
N GLY A 81 10.72 22.87 -12.89
CA GLY A 81 11.16 23.69 -11.76
C GLY A 81 12.15 23.04 -10.81
N LEU A 82 12.54 21.79 -11.04
CA LEU A 82 13.54 21.12 -10.20
C LEU A 82 14.94 21.65 -10.49
N SER A 83 15.73 21.81 -9.44
CA SER A 83 17.14 22.22 -9.50
C SER A 83 18.07 21.05 -9.24
N ALA A 84 19.27 21.09 -9.83
CA ALA A 84 20.27 20.06 -9.60
C ALA A 84 20.60 19.94 -8.10
N PRO A 85 20.55 18.71 -7.53
CA PRO A 85 20.95 18.52 -6.15
C PRO A 85 22.47 18.70 -5.99
N LYS A 86 22.89 19.21 -4.85
CA LYS A 86 24.33 19.37 -4.53
C LYS A 86 24.99 18.06 -4.19
N ASP A 87 24.24 17.16 -3.54
CA ASP A 87 24.73 15.89 -3.02
C ASP A 87 23.92 14.73 -3.60
N ILE A 88 24.34 13.51 -3.28
CA ILE A 88 23.59 12.31 -3.60
C ILE A 88 22.21 12.39 -2.97
N LEU A 89 21.19 12.08 -3.74
CA LEU A 89 19.82 11.96 -3.24
C LEU A 89 19.70 10.70 -2.38
N ASN A 90 19.44 10.90 -1.10
CA ASN A 90 19.29 9.81 -0.15
C ASN A 90 17.86 9.26 -0.21
N VAL A 91 17.71 8.07 -0.79
CA VAL A 91 16.42 7.40 -0.89
C VAL A 91 16.13 6.46 0.28
N GLY A 92 17.03 6.40 1.26
CA GLY A 92 16.86 5.56 2.46
C GLY A 92 16.71 4.08 2.11
N ASN A 93 15.62 3.48 2.56
CA ASN A 93 15.24 2.10 2.21
C ASN A 93 14.04 2.05 1.24
N SER A 94 13.71 3.15 0.58
CA SER A 94 12.49 3.28 -0.22
C SER A 94 12.70 2.86 -1.68
N GLY A 95 12.23 1.67 -2.02
CA GLY A 95 12.15 1.22 -3.41
C GLY A 95 11.18 2.05 -4.25
N THR A 96 10.09 2.51 -3.65
CA THR A 96 9.12 3.37 -4.32
C THR A 96 9.75 4.70 -4.72
N THR A 97 10.42 5.37 -3.80
CA THR A 97 11.14 6.63 -4.08
C THR A 97 12.12 6.43 -5.23
N THR A 98 12.94 5.40 -5.16
CA THR A 98 13.98 5.11 -6.15
C THR A 98 13.39 4.89 -7.54
N ARG A 99 12.38 4.03 -7.64
CA ARG A 99 11.82 3.65 -8.95
C ARG A 99 11.01 4.77 -9.58
N LEU A 100 10.13 5.41 -8.84
CA LEU A 100 9.32 6.50 -9.38
C LEU A 100 10.17 7.71 -9.75
N MET A 101 11.12 8.09 -8.89
CA MET A 101 12.02 9.19 -9.18
C MET A 101 12.94 8.92 -10.36
N SER A 102 13.27 7.66 -10.65
CA SER A 102 14.03 7.33 -11.87
C SER A 102 13.31 7.81 -13.12
N GLY A 103 12.00 7.71 -13.18
CA GLY A 103 11.19 8.26 -14.27
C GLY A 103 11.28 9.78 -14.35
N ILE A 104 11.09 10.46 -13.23
CA ILE A 104 11.12 11.94 -13.15
C ILE A 104 12.51 12.48 -13.49
N LEU A 105 13.56 11.90 -12.87
CA LEU A 105 14.93 12.37 -13.03
C LEU A 105 15.48 12.15 -14.45
N SER A 106 14.99 11.12 -15.14
CA SER A 106 15.38 10.82 -16.52
C SER A 106 15.08 11.95 -17.49
N ALA A 107 14.11 12.81 -17.15
CA ALA A 107 13.68 13.92 -17.99
C ALA A 107 14.28 15.28 -17.61
N GLN A 108 15.10 15.34 -16.58
CA GLN A 108 15.67 16.59 -16.10
C GLN A 108 16.93 16.99 -16.89
N ASP A 109 17.27 18.26 -16.84
CA ASP A 109 18.43 18.84 -17.54
C ASP A 109 19.70 18.87 -16.69
N PHE A 110 19.75 18.07 -15.64
CA PHE A 110 20.90 17.96 -14.74
C PHE A 110 21.21 16.49 -14.45
N THR A 111 22.42 16.24 -13.96
CA THR A 111 22.85 14.93 -13.48
C THR A 111 22.51 14.76 -12.01
N SER A 112 22.04 13.58 -11.65
CA SER A 112 21.73 13.20 -10.25
C SER A 112 22.21 11.79 -9.95
N VAL A 113 22.42 11.51 -8.68
CA VAL A 113 22.74 10.17 -8.18
C VAL A 113 21.80 9.86 -7.02
N MET A 114 21.15 8.70 -7.08
CA MET A 114 20.35 8.17 -5.99
C MET A 114 21.08 7.02 -5.31
N SER A 115 21.10 7.02 -3.99
CA SER A 115 21.64 5.93 -3.18
C SER A 115 20.85 5.81 -1.88
N GLY A 116 20.72 4.60 -1.37
CA GLY A 116 20.06 4.31 -0.12
C GLY A 116 20.95 3.50 0.82
N ASP A 117 20.32 2.80 1.75
CA ASP A 117 21.01 1.89 2.65
C ASP A 117 21.46 0.60 1.92
N ALA A 118 22.18 -0.27 2.64
CA ALA A 118 22.70 -1.50 2.06
C ALA A 118 21.59 -2.42 1.53
N SER A 119 20.45 -2.46 2.20
CA SER A 119 19.29 -3.24 1.77
C SER A 119 18.72 -2.72 0.45
N LEU A 120 18.49 -1.42 0.32
CA LEU A 120 18.01 -0.83 -0.92
C LEU A 120 19.00 -1.04 -2.06
N ASN A 121 20.28 -0.79 -1.80
CA ASN A 121 21.34 -0.88 -2.81
C ASN A 121 21.61 -2.34 -3.26
N SER A 122 20.97 -3.31 -2.63
CA SER A 122 20.99 -4.71 -3.05
C SER A 122 19.78 -5.11 -3.91
N ARG A 123 18.78 -4.25 -4.05
CA ARG A 123 17.55 -4.56 -4.81
C ARG A 123 17.75 -4.31 -6.30
N PRO A 124 17.32 -5.24 -7.17
CA PRO A 124 17.41 -5.05 -8.61
C PRO A 124 16.55 -3.88 -9.09
N MET A 125 17.12 -3.03 -9.95
CA MET A 125 16.44 -1.91 -10.59
C MET A 125 16.33 -2.07 -12.12
N GLY A 126 16.73 -3.23 -12.64
CA GLY A 126 16.71 -3.51 -14.08
C GLY A 126 15.34 -3.37 -14.72
N ARG A 127 14.26 -3.72 -14.01
CA ARG A 127 12.90 -3.60 -14.53
C ARG A 127 12.49 -2.15 -14.82
N VAL A 128 13.11 -1.18 -14.16
CA VAL A 128 12.89 0.26 -14.40
C VAL A 128 13.91 0.79 -15.39
N ILE A 129 15.18 0.40 -15.27
CA ILE A 129 16.27 0.86 -16.13
C ILE A 129 16.00 0.50 -17.59
N THR A 130 15.57 -0.73 -17.86
CA THR A 130 15.34 -1.22 -19.23
C THR A 130 14.34 -0.38 -20.00
N PRO A 131 13.07 -0.20 -19.55
CA PRO A 131 12.10 0.59 -20.29
C PRO A 131 12.48 2.08 -20.36
N LEU A 132 13.04 2.67 -19.32
CA LEU A 132 13.46 4.06 -19.34
C LEU A 132 14.62 4.29 -20.32
N THR A 133 15.55 3.35 -20.43
CA THR A 133 16.61 3.39 -21.43
C THR A 133 16.05 3.33 -22.85
N GLN A 134 15.03 2.51 -23.08
CA GLN A 134 14.31 2.48 -24.37
C GLN A 134 13.65 3.82 -24.71
N MET A 135 13.24 4.58 -23.71
CA MET A 135 12.69 5.92 -23.89
C MET A 135 13.77 6.97 -24.20
N GLY A 136 15.05 6.64 -24.07
CA GLY A 136 16.16 7.57 -24.26
C GLY A 136 16.80 8.08 -22.96
N ALA A 137 16.44 7.52 -21.81
CA ALA A 137 17.07 7.89 -20.55
C ALA A 137 18.52 7.38 -20.46
N HIS A 138 19.36 8.15 -19.74
CA HIS A 138 20.74 7.82 -19.47
C HIS A 138 20.91 7.45 -17.99
N ILE A 139 20.53 6.23 -17.65
CA ILE A 139 20.61 5.68 -16.28
C ILE A 139 21.73 4.64 -16.24
N THR A 140 22.64 4.82 -15.29
CA THR A 140 23.75 3.90 -15.06
C THR A 140 23.74 3.40 -13.62
N SER A 141 23.83 2.09 -13.42
CA SER A 141 24.16 1.52 -12.11
C SER A 141 25.67 1.72 -11.87
N VAL A 142 26.03 2.47 -10.85
CA VAL A 142 27.43 2.88 -10.58
C VAL A 142 28.34 1.68 -10.40
N ASN A 143 27.84 0.61 -9.77
CA ASN A 143 28.61 -0.61 -9.51
C ASN A 143 28.40 -1.68 -10.60
N GLY A 144 27.62 -1.41 -11.64
CA GLY A 144 27.41 -2.33 -12.75
C GLY A 144 26.56 -3.56 -12.42
N ASP A 145 25.85 -3.56 -11.32
CA ASP A 145 25.07 -4.69 -10.81
C ASP A 145 23.53 -4.53 -10.99
N LEU A 146 23.11 -3.52 -11.74
CA LEU A 146 21.70 -3.12 -11.92
C LEU A 146 21.01 -2.66 -10.63
N CYS A 147 21.75 -2.37 -9.60
CA CYS A 147 21.28 -1.86 -8.32
C CYS A 147 21.72 -0.40 -8.12
N ALA A 148 21.12 0.27 -7.15
CA ALA A 148 21.61 1.57 -6.71
C ALA A 148 23.04 1.44 -6.11
N PRO A 149 23.90 2.48 -6.14
CA PRO A 149 23.60 3.84 -6.59
C PRO A 149 23.31 3.92 -8.10
N LEU A 150 22.32 4.74 -8.44
CA LEU A 150 21.94 5.01 -9.84
C LEU A 150 22.37 6.43 -10.22
N LYS A 151 23.11 6.56 -11.29
CA LYS A 151 23.48 7.85 -11.88
C LYS A 151 22.61 8.12 -13.09
N ILE A 152 21.96 9.25 -13.10
CA ILE A 152 21.05 9.66 -14.17
C ILE A 152 21.55 10.97 -14.76
N LYS A 153 21.87 10.93 -16.05
CA LYS A 153 22.31 12.09 -16.83
C LYS A 153 21.15 12.64 -17.68
N PRO A 154 21.23 13.91 -18.10
CA PRO A 154 20.23 14.46 -19.02
C PRO A 154 20.07 13.61 -20.28
N GLY A 155 18.81 13.42 -20.71
CA GLY A 155 18.47 12.71 -21.92
C GLY A 155 17.20 13.28 -22.53
N MET A 156 17.01 13.06 -23.82
CA MET A 156 15.77 13.41 -24.52
C MET A 156 14.89 12.17 -24.57
N LEU A 157 13.74 12.23 -23.90
CA LEU A 157 12.82 11.11 -23.81
C LEU A 157 11.88 11.05 -25.01
N HIS A 158 11.68 9.86 -25.52
CA HIS A 158 10.71 9.55 -26.56
C HIS A 158 9.58 8.71 -25.98
N GLY A 159 8.36 8.91 -26.50
CA GLY A 159 7.25 8.03 -26.18
C GLY A 159 7.52 6.60 -26.64
N ILE A 160 7.05 5.63 -25.85
CA ILE A 160 7.14 4.21 -26.21
C ILE A 160 5.79 3.53 -25.98
N ASP A 161 5.65 2.39 -26.65
CA ASP A 161 4.59 1.43 -26.36
C ASP A 161 5.25 0.20 -25.72
N TYR A 162 5.17 0.13 -24.39
CA TYR A 162 5.88 -0.87 -23.59
C TYR A 162 4.96 -1.95 -23.10
N THR A 163 5.29 -3.21 -23.44
CA THR A 163 4.60 -4.37 -22.87
C THR A 163 5.43 -4.90 -21.71
N SER A 164 4.91 -4.75 -20.50
CA SER A 164 5.58 -5.20 -19.29
C SER A 164 5.46 -6.71 -19.14
N PRO A 165 6.54 -7.43 -18.83
CA PRO A 165 6.47 -8.87 -18.57
C PRO A 165 5.78 -9.22 -17.27
N VAL A 166 5.66 -8.25 -16.36
CA VAL A 166 5.06 -8.42 -15.02
C VAL A 166 4.09 -7.27 -14.71
N ALA A 167 3.11 -7.56 -13.88
CA ALA A 167 2.25 -6.53 -13.31
C ALA A 167 2.99 -5.86 -12.13
N SER A 168 3.45 -4.63 -12.34
CA SER A 168 4.16 -3.85 -11.34
C SER A 168 3.75 -2.39 -11.39
N ALA A 169 3.13 -1.93 -10.32
CA ALA A 169 2.72 -0.54 -10.19
C ALA A 169 3.92 0.42 -10.22
N GLN A 170 5.05 0.04 -9.66
CA GLN A 170 6.24 0.89 -9.60
C GLN A 170 6.90 1.05 -10.96
N VAL A 171 7.01 -0.03 -11.73
CA VAL A 171 7.54 0.01 -13.11
C VAL A 171 6.64 0.84 -14.00
N LYS A 172 5.35 0.58 -13.97
CA LYS A 172 4.35 1.34 -14.71
C LYS A 172 4.42 2.83 -14.35
N SER A 173 4.46 3.15 -13.06
CA SER A 173 4.53 4.53 -12.57
C SER A 173 5.78 5.26 -13.07
N ALA A 174 6.94 4.62 -13.04
CA ALA A 174 8.17 5.21 -13.54
C ALA A 174 8.07 5.58 -15.02
N ILE A 175 7.52 4.68 -15.83
CA ILE A 175 7.33 4.91 -17.28
C ILE A 175 6.32 6.02 -17.54
N LEU A 176 5.20 6.04 -16.82
CA LEU A 176 4.17 7.08 -16.97
C LEU A 176 4.69 8.46 -16.56
N LEU A 177 5.45 8.54 -15.47
CA LEU A 177 6.06 9.81 -15.03
C LEU A 177 7.07 10.33 -16.04
N ALA A 178 7.91 9.46 -16.59
CA ALA A 178 8.81 9.82 -17.69
C ALA A 178 8.02 10.24 -18.93
N GLY A 179 6.92 9.57 -19.21
CA GLY A 179 6.04 9.85 -20.35
C GLY A 179 5.42 11.26 -20.33
N LEU A 180 5.29 11.87 -19.15
CA LEU A 180 4.84 13.27 -19.05
C LEU A 180 5.77 14.24 -19.76
N TYR A 181 7.05 13.92 -19.84
CA TYR A 181 8.11 14.73 -20.42
C TYR A 181 8.53 14.26 -21.82
N ALA A 182 8.03 13.13 -22.28
CA ALA A 182 8.48 12.52 -23.52
C ALA A 182 8.04 13.29 -24.74
N ASP A 183 8.80 13.12 -25.85
CA ASP A 183 8.38 13.50 -27.17
C ASP A 183 7.47 12.39 -27.70
N GLY A 184 6.17 12.64 -27.73
CA GLY A 184 5.16 11.66 -28.13
C GLY A 184 4.50 10.91 -26.98
N GLU A 185 3.48 10.15 -27.32
CA GLU A 185 2.64 9.43 -26.37
C GLU A 185 3.33 8.16 -25.86
N THR A 186 2.99 7.77 -24.62
CA THR A 186 3.55 6.58 -23.96
C THR A 186 2.43 5.67 -23.48
N SER A 187 2.56 4.37 -23.77
CA SER A 187 1.66 3.33 -23.28
C SER A 187 2.41 2.28 -22.49
N VAL A 188 1.79 1.76 -21.45
CA VAL A 188 2.27 0.60 -20.69
C VAL A 188 1.16 -0.42 -20.65
N THR A 189 1.40 -1.62 -21.16
CA THR A 189 0.48 -2.75 -21.08
C THR A 189 1.02 -3.79 -20.11
N GLU A 190 0.23 -4.16 -19.12
CA GLU A 190 0.55 -5.15 -18.10
C GLU A 190 -0.24 -6.43 -18.31
N PRO A 191 0.26 -7.60 -17.83
CA PRO A 191 -0.50 -8.86 -17.87
C PRO A 191 -1.84 -8.80 -17.13
N ALA A 192 -1.92 -8.01 -16.06
CA ALA A 192 -3.12 -7.73 -15.29
C ALA A 192 -3.00 -6.34 -14.68
N LEU A 193 -4.11 -5.71 -14.32
CA LEU A 193 -4.08 -4.38 -13.70
C LEU A 193 -3.40 -4.43 -12.34
N SER A 194 -2.25 -3.80 -12.20
CA SER A 194 -1.61 -3.49 -10.93
C SER A 194 -2.26 -2.26 -10.29
N ARG A 195 -1.85 -1.95 -9.05
CA ARG A 195 -2.30 -0.73 -8.35
C ARG A 195 -2.18 0.49 -9.26
N ASN A 196 -3.23 1.29 -9.33
CA ASN A 196 -3.37 2.38 -10.31
C ASN A 196 -3.37 3.78 -9.69
N HIS A 197 -2.73 3.96 -8.55
CA HIS A 197 -2.64 5.26 -7.87
C HIS A 197 -2.07 6.35 -8.78
N THR A 198 -1.03 6.04 -9.54
CA THR A 198 -0.41 7.01 -10.45
C THR A 198 -1.38 7.48 -11.50
N GLU A 199 -2.12 6.57 -12.14
CA GLU A 199 -3.09 6.91 -13.18
C GLU A 199 -4.18 7.84 -12.64
N LEU A 200 -4.77 7.49 -11.49
CA LEU A 200 -5.84 8.28 -10.87
C LEU A 200 -5.34 9.66 -10.43
N MET A 201 -4.18 9.73 -9.80
CA MET A 201 -3.64 10.97 -9.28
C MET A 201 -3.14 11.89 -10.40
N LEU A 202 -2.47 11.36 -11.41
CA LEU A 202 -2.06 12.14 -12.59
C LEU A 202 -3.26 12.78 -13.27
N LYS A 203 -4.34 12.04 -13.46
CA LYS A 203 -5.57 12.58 -14.04
C LYS A 203 -6.12 13.72 -13.19
N SER A 204 -6.17 13.56 -11.89
CA SER A 204 -6.63 14.59 -10.96
C SER A 204 -5.75 15.83 -10.98
N PHE A 205 -4.42 15.69 -11.13
CA PHE A 205 -3.49 16.79 -11.24
C PHE A 205 -3.48 17.47 -12.62
N GLY A 206 -4.23 16.94 -13.60
CA GLY A 206 -4.44 17.57 -14.90
C GLY A 206 -3.73 16.91 -16.08
N ALA A 207 -3.10 15.75 -15.90
CA ALA A 207 -2.51 15.00 -17.00
C ALA A 207 -3.58 14.36 -17.90
N ASP A 208 -3.27 14.21 -19.17
CA ASP A 208 -4.09 13.48 -20.13
C ASP A 208 -3.66 12.01 -20.12
N ILE A 209 -4.35 11.22 -19.32
CA ILE A 209 -4.08 9.81 -19.09
C ILE A 209 -5.36 9.00 -19.17
N THR A 210 -5.29 7.84 -19.81
CA THR A 210 -6.39 6.87 -19.93
C THR A 210 -5.95 5.51 -19.46
N SER A 211 -6.90 4.71 -18.98
CA SER A 211 -6.70 3.33 -18.55
C SER A 211 -7.75 2.45 -19.19
N THR A 212 -7.33 1.30 -19.71
CA THR A 212 -8.20 0.36 -20.40
C THR A 212 -7.90 -1.06 -19.92
N ILE A 213 -8.92 -1.83 -19.60
CA ILE A 213 -8.81 -3.28 -19.45
C ILE A 213 -9.16 -3.90 -20.79
N ASN A 214 -8.21 -4.63 -21.37
CA ASN A 214 -8.34 -5.22 -22.69
C ASN A 214 -9.15 -6.53 -22.63
N PRO A 215 -9.75 -6.98 -23.75
CA PRO A 215 -10.52 -8.22 -23.78
C PRO A 215 -9.73 -9.47 -23.36
N ASP A 216 -8.41 -9.48 -23.52
CA ASP A 216 -7.52 -10.57 -23.10
C ASP A 216 -7.14 -10.56 -21.62
N GLY A 217 -7.66 -9.61 -20.85
CA GLY A 217 -7.37 -9.44 -19.42
C GLY A 217 -6.13 -8.58 -19.13
N THR A 218 -5.38 -8.18 -20.14
CA THR A 218 -4.28 -7.22 -19.96
C THR A 218 -4.84 -5.82 -19.67
N ALA A 219 -4.01 -4.96 -19.09
CA ALA A 219 -4.39 -3.59 -18.79
C ALA A 219 -3.40 -2.61 -19.40
N THR A 220 -3.91 -1.57 -20.05
CA THR A 220 -3.09 -0.54 -20.70
C THR A 220 -3.34 0.81 -20.07
N ALA A 221 -2.26 1.48 -19.64
CA ALA A 221 -2.26 2.89 -19.27
C ALA A 221 -1.57 3.68 -20.38
N HIS A 222 -2.19 4.78 -20.78
CA HIS A 222 -1.71 5.62 -21.87
C HIS A 222 -1.65 7.07 -21.42
N VAL A 223 -0.50 7.72 -21.57
CA VAL A 223 -0.28 9.12 -21.16
C VAL A 223 0.27 9.92 -22.32
N LYS A 224 -0.23 11.16 -22.44
CA LYS A 224 0.29 12.15 -23.38
C LYS A 224 1.32 13.05 -22.70
N PRO A 225 2.25 13.64 -23.47
CA PRO A 225 3.13 14.67 -22.93
C PRO A 225 2.33 15.77 -22.22
N CYS A 226 2.82 16.20 -21.06
CA CYS A 226 2.12 17.13 -20.20
C CYS A 226 2.95 18.41 -20.02
N GLN A 227 2.35 19.56 -20.25
CA GLN A 227 3.03 20.85 -20.03
C GLN A 227 2.92 21.31 -18.58
N GLU A 228 1.77 21.09 -17.95
CA GLU A 228 1.51 21.56 -16.58
C GLU A 228 0.64 20.59 -15.81
N LEU A 229 1.00 20.40 -14.54
CA LEU A 229 0.15 19.82 -13.51
C LEU A 229 -0.26 20.92 -12.54
N TYR A 230 -1.37 20.74 -11.83
CA TYR A 230 -1.94 21.77 -10.95
C TYR A 230 -2.03 21.28 -9.52
N GLY A 231 -1.57 22.14 -8.57
CA GLY A 231 -1.62 21.85 -7.14
C GLY A 231 -3.03 21.59 -6.64
N GLN A 232 -3.13 20.79 -5.61
CA GLN A 232 -4.39 20.31 -5.04
C GLN A 232 -4.39 20.33 -3.53
N SER A 233 -5.59 20.20 -2.96
CA SER A 233 -5.79 19.91 -1.54
C SER A 233 -6.18 18.44 -1.43
N ILE A 234 -5.37 17.65 -0.71
CA ILE A 234 -5.54 16.20 -0.61
C ILE A 234 -5.55 15.81 0.87
N CYS A 235 -6.63 15.15 1.32
CA CYS A 235 -6.61 14.34 2.51
C CYS A 235 -6.24 12.92 2.09
N VAL A 236 -5.05 12.46 2.44
CA VAL A 236 -4.58 11.14 1.98
C VAL A 236 -5.54 10.05 2.48
N PRO A 237 -6.15 9.27 1.59
CA PRO A 237 -6.97 8.14 2.00
C PRO A 237 -6.20 7.17 2.89
N GLY A 238 -6.89 6.63 3.88
CA GLY A 238 -6.31 5.67 4.82
C GLY A 238 -5.98 4.34 4.16
N ASP A 239 -4.95 3.70 4.67
CA ASP A 239 -4.50 2.39 4.20
C ASP A 239 -5.55 1.32 4.53
N ILE A 240 -6.08 0.66 3.49
CA ILE A 240 -7.06 -0.42 3.66
C ILE A 240 -6.50 -1.59 4.46
N SER A 241 -5.21 -1.87 4.36
CA SER A 241 -4.58 -2.94 5.16
C SER A 241 -4.65 -2.64 6.65
N SER A 242 -4.45 -1.38 7.05
CA SER A 242 -4.61 -0.95 8.44
C SER A 242 -6.08 -0.94 8.86
N ALA A 243 -6.97 -0.48 7.98
CA ALA A 243 -8.42 -0.46 8.23
C ALA A 243 -9.00 -1.86 8.44
N ALA A 244 -8.47 -2.85 7.73
CA ALA A 244 -8.96 -4.22 7.77
C ALA A 244 -9.01 -4.81 9.19
N TYR A 245 -8.06 -4.47 10.05
CA TYR A 245 -8.04 -4.96 11.43
C TYR A 245 -9.22 -4.43 12.23
N PHE A 246 -9.54 -3.15 12.11
CA PHE A 246 -10.66 -2.55 12.83
C PHE A 246 -12.02 -2.90 12.23
N ILE A 247 -12.08 -3.09 10.92
CA ILE A 247 -13.27 -3.62 10.26
C ILE A 247 -13.55 -5.04 10.79
N ALA A 248 -12.54 -5.91 10.80
CA ALA A 248 -12.67 -7.26 11.35
C ALA A 248 -13.04 -7.25 12.84
N ALA A 249 -12.43 -6.36 13.62
CA ALA A 249 -12.76 -6.22 15.04
C ALA A 249 -14.26 -5.89 15.25
N GLY A 250 -14.80 -4.96 14.48
CA GLY A 250 -16.21 -4.61 14.53
C GLY A 250 -17.14 -5.73 14.08
N LEU A 251 -16.72 -6.55 13.13
CA LEU A 251 -17.50 -7.68 12.63
C LEU A 251 -17.54 -8.85 13.62
N LEU A 252 -16.42 -9.15 14.26
CA LEU A 252 -16.22 -10.35 15.08
C LEU A 252 -16.58 -10.15 16.56
N THR A 253 -16.39 -8.94 17.09
CA THR A 253 -16.62 -8.66 18.50
C THR A 253 -18.11 -8.39 18.75
N LEU A 254 -18.70 -9.09 19.72
CA LEU A 254 -20.12 -8.95 20.03
C LEU A 254 -20.50 -7.52 20.46
N ASP A 255 -21.71 -7.10 20.13
CA ASP A 255 -22.31 -5.81 20.52
C ASP A 255 -21.46 -4.60 20.08
N SER A 256 -20.85 -4.69 18.90
CA SER A 256 -19.93 -3.67 18.40
C SER A 256 -20.54 -2.84 17.26
N GLU A 257 -20.16 -1.57 17.24
CA GLU A 257 -20.40 -0.63 16.15
C GLU A 257 -19.22 0.33 16.06
N LEU A 258 -18.50 0.29 14.94
CA LEU A 258 -17.35 1.16 14.68
C LEU A 258 -17.55 1.95 13.38
N LEU A 259 -17.16 3.21 13.40
CA LEU A 259 -17.01 4.01 12.18
C LEU A 259 -15.51 4.12 11.86
N VAL A 260 -15.08 3.38 10.83
CA VAL A 260 -13.71 3.39 10.35
C VAL A 260 -13.61 4.44 9.25
N LYS A 261 -12.95 5.55 9.56
CA LYS A 261 -13.03 6.79 8.76
C LYS A 261 -11.90 6.91 7.75
N ASN A 262 -12.22 7.54 6.63
CA ASN A 262 -11.29 7.93 5.59
C ASN A 262 -10.51 6.74 5.03
N VAL A 263 -11.21 5.68 4.68
CA VAL A 263 -10.59 4.46 4.13
C VAL A 263 -10.48 4.56 2.63
N GLY A 264 -9.29 4.29 2.09
CA GLY A 264 -9.08 4.15 0.65
C GLY A 264 -9.83 2.92 0.14
N ILE A 265 -10.68 3.13 -0.88
CA ILE A 265 -11.50 2.08 -1.49
C ILE A 265 -11.17 1.86 -2.97
N ASN A 266 -9.95 2.17 -3.36
CA ASN A 266 -9.46 1.87 -4.70
C ASN A 266 -9.63 0.38 -5.01
N LYS A 267 -10.30 0.07 -6.12
CA LYS A 267 -10.63 -1.31 -6.50
C LYS A 267 -9.41 -2.22 -6.64
N THR A 268 -8.26 -1.68 -6.97
CA THR A 268 -7.01 -2.45 -7.07
C THR A 268 -6.46 -2.87 -5.71
N ARG A 269 -7.01 -2.34 -4.60
CA ARG A 269 -6.57 -2.56 -3.23
C ARG A 269 -7.67 -3.06 -2.29
N ALA A 270 -8.93 -2.93 -2.66
CA ALA A 270 -10.08 -3.07 -1.76
C ALA A 270 -10.78 -4.44 -1.85
N GLY A 271 -10.05 -5.47 -2.28
CA GLY A 271 -10.59 -6.84 -2.31
C GLY A 271 -11.07 -7.35 -0.95
N PHE A 272 -10.48 -6.86 0.12
CA PHE A 272 -10.91 -7.17 1.49
C PHE A 272 -12.40 -6.82 1.71
N LEU A 273 -12.88 -5.68 1.21
CA LEU A 273 -14.28 -5.28 1.34
C LEU A 273 -15.22 -6.22 0.57
N GLU A 274 -14.78 -6.67 -0.61
CA GLU A 274 -15.53 -7.65 -1.38
C GLU A 274 -15.66 -8.99 -0.63
N VAL A 275 -14.56 -9.45 -0.03
CA VAL A 275 -14.58 -10.66 0.79
C VAL A 275 -15.49 -10.49 2.00
N CYS A 276 -15.46 -9.35 2.67
CA CYS A 276 -16.38 -9.05 3.78
C CYS A 276 -17.84 -9.20 3.34
N ARG A 277 -18.21 -8.60 2.20
CA ARG A 277 -19.57 -8.71 1.67
C ARG A 277 -19.94 -10.16 1.32
N ASN A 278 -19.03 -10.89 0.70
CA ASN A 278 -19.23 -12.30 0.35
C ASN A 278 -19.39 -13.19 1.58
N MET A 279 -18.83 -12.79 2.71
CA MET A 279 -18.97 -13.48 4.00
C MET A 279 -20.20 -13.03 4.81
N GLY A 280 -21.00 -12.09 4.31
CA GLY A 280 -22.20 -11.63 4.98
C GLY A 280 -21.96 -10.52 6.01
N ALA A 281 -20.92 -9.73 5.87
CA ALA A 281 -20.59 -8.62 6.77
C ALA A 281 -21.63 -7.50 6.70
N ASP A 282 -22.00 -6.96 7.87
CA ASP A 282 -22.78 -5.74 8.00
C ASP A 282 -21.85 -4.53 7.93
N ILE A 283 -21.54 -4.10 6.73
CA ILE A 283 -20.73 -2.92 6.43
C ILE A 283 -21.48 -1.98 5.51
N THR A 284 -21.39 -0.69 5.79
CA THR A 284 -21.99 0.37 4.97
C THR A 284 -20.94 1.43 4.67
N LEU A 285 -20.76 1.74 3.39
CA LEU A 285 -19.91 2.84 2.96
C LEU A 285 -20.72 4.13 3.02
N VAL A 286 -20.18 5.11 3.72
CA VAL A 286 -20.79 6.45 3.87
C VAL A 286 -19.77 7.52 3.55
N ASN A 287 -20.24 8.71 3.21
CA ASN A 287 -19.39 9.87 2.91
C ASN A 287 -18.34 9.57 1.82
N GLU A 288 -18.75 8.87 0.77
CA GLU A 288 -17.86 8.59 -0.36
C GLU A 288 -17.43 9.88 -1.06
N SER A 289 -16.13 9.98 -1.36
CA SER A 289 -15.55 11.14 -2.07
C SER A 289 -14.27 10.74 -2.80
N LEU A 290 -13.73 11.68 -3.58
CA LEU A 290 -12.43 11.55 -4.21
C LEU A 290 -11.44 12.50 -3.54
N GLU A 291 -10.23 12.01 -3.29
CA GLU A 291 -9.12 12.80 -2.77
C GLU A 291 -7.91 12.61 -3.69
N GLY A 292 -7.54 13.66 -4.42
CA GLY A 292 -6.48 13.56 -5.42
C GLY A 292 -6.77 12.53 -6.51
N GLY A 293 -8.05 12.30 -6.82
CA GLY A 293 -8.51 11.27 -7.76
C GLY A 293 -8.71 9.88 -7.14
N GLU A 294 -8.28 9.67 -5.89
CA GLU A 294 -8.42 8.39 -5.19
C GLU A 294 -9.77 8.29 -4.48
N PRO A 295 -10.52 7.22 -4.69
CA PRO A 295 -11.79 7.02 -3.99
C PRO A 295 -11.57 6.67 -2.52
N ARG A 296 -12.36 7.27 -1.65
CA ARG A 296 -12.36 7.03 -0.21
C ARG A 296 -13.78 7.00 0.35
N ALA A 297 -13.95 6.35 1.48
CA ALA A 297 -15.21 6.34 2.22
C ALA A 297 -14.96 6.17 3.72
N ASP A 298 -15.96 6.52 4.51
CA ASP A 298 -16.07 6.06 5.89
C ASP A 298 -16.84 4.74 5.88
N ILE A 299 -16.43 3.78 6.71
CA ILE A 299 -17.03 2.44 6.75
C ILE A 299 -17.67 2.21 8.12
N LEU A 300 -18.99 2.11 8.13
CA LEU A 300 -19.76 1.75 9.32
C LEU A 300 -19.81 0.23 9.42
N VAL A 301 -19.34 -0.30 10.54
CA VAL A 301 -19.17 -1.74 10.75
C VAL A 301 -19.94 -2.16 11.99
N ARG A 302 -20.74 -3.22 11.89
CA ARG A 302 -21.48 -3.81 13.03
C ARG A 302 -21.16 -5.29 13.17
N THR A 303 -21.31 -5.80 14.37
CA THR A 303 -21.20 -7.23 14.65
C THR A 303 -22.02 -8.05 13.65
N SER A 304 -21.41 -9.07 13.08
CA SER A 304 -22.01 -9.87 12.01
C SER A 304 -21.82 -11.34 12.25
N LYS A 305 -22.76 -12.14 11.77
CA LYS A 305 -22.60 -13.59 11.62
C LYS A 305 -22.03 -13.86 10.25
N LEU A 306 -20.74 -14.15 10.19
CA LEU A 306 -20.05 -14.43 8.94
C LEU A 306 -20.21 -15.89 8.52
N HIS A 307 -20.16 -16.13 7.23
CA HIS A 307 -20.09 -17.47 6.65
C HIS A 307 -18.89 -17.61 5.72
N GLY A 308 -18.49 -18.85 5.44
CA GLY A 308 -17.35 -19.15 4.59
C GLY A 308 -17.54 -18.73 3.16
N THR A 309 -16.43 -18.57 2.45
CA THR A 309 -16.38 -18.21 1.04
C THR A 309 -15.11 -18.78 0.40
N THR A 310 -15.03 -18.73 -0.92
CA THR A 310 -13.82 -19.08 -1.67
C THR A 310 -13.17 -17.80 -2.19
N ILE A 311 -11.85 -17.67 -1.97
CA ILE A 311 -11.04 -16.53 -2.37
C ILE A 311 -9.94 -17.02 -3.29
N GLU A 312 -9.95 -16.57 -4.54
CA GLU A 312 -9.04 -17.08 -5.57
C GLU A 312 -8.87 -16.11 -6.74
N GLY A 313 -7.93 -16.37 -7.61
CA GLY A 313 -7.75 -15.71 -8.89
C GLY A 313 -7.37 -14.23 -8.77
N ALA A 314 -8.03 -13.41 -9.57
CA ALA A 314 -7.76 -11.98 -9.70
C ALA A 314 -8.03 -11.18 -8.41
N LEU A 315 -8.78 -11.71 -7.47
CA LEU A 315 -9.05 -11.07 -6.19
C LEU A 315 -7.81 -11.08 -5.28
N ILE A 316 -6.97 -12.09 -5.38
CA ILE A 316 -5.81 -12.29 -4.49
C ILE A 316 -4.85 -11.10 -4.48
N PRO A 317 -4.38 -10.55 -5.61
CA PRO A 317 -3.47 -9.40 -5.58
C PRO A 317 -4.07 -8.16 -4.88
N THR A 318 -5.38 -8.02 -4.87
CA THR A 318 -6.06 -6.87 -4.26
C THR A 318 -6.17 -6.94 -2.74
N LEU A 319 -5.80 -8.09 -2.14
CA LEU A 319 -5.99 -8.36 -0.70
C LEU A 319 -4.89 -9.24 -0.08
N ILE A 320 -3.77 -9.45 -0.75
CA ILE A 320 -2.75 -10.41 -0.32
C ILE A 320 -2.28 -10.18 1.12
N ASP A 321 -2.09 -8.93 1.52
CA ASP A 321 -1.60 -8.59 2.85
C ASP A 321 -2.68 -8.72 3.94
N GLU A 322 -3.95 -8.80 3.55
CA GLU A 322 -5.09 -8.97 4.44
C GLU A 322 -5.45 -10.44 4.69
N ILE A 323 -4.79 -11.37 4.01
CA ILE A 323 -5.12 -12.81 4.14
C ILE A 323 -5.00 -13.32 5.58
N PRO A 324 -3.99 -12.97 6.38
CA PRO A 324 -3.97 -13.37 7.79
C PRO A 324 -5.22 -12.92 8.56
N MET A 325 -5.68 -11.68 8.33
CA MET A 325 -6.91 -11.20 8.97
C MET A 325 -8.15 -11.93 8.45
N ILE A 326 -8.23 -12.19 7.16
CA ILE A 326 -9.32 -12.97 6.56
C ILE A 326 -9.36 -14.39 7.12
N ALA A 327 -8.22 -15.03 7.34
CA ALA A 327 -8.14 -16.34 7.92
C ALA A 327 -8.71 -16.38 9.35
N VAL A 328 -8.44 -15.36 10.15
CA VAL A 328 -9.06 -15.18 11.47
C VAL A 328 -10.57 -15.03 11.35
N MET A 329 -11.06 -14.19 10.44
CA MET A 329 -12.50 -14.04 10.20
C MET A 329 -13.12 -15.37 9.80
N ALA A 330 -12.47 -16.14 8.94
CA ALA A 330 -12.92 -17.46 8.50
C ALA A 330 -13.01 -18.46 9.65
N ALA A 331 -12.09 -18.41 10.60
CA ALA A 331 -12.10 -19.28 11.77
C ALA A 331 -13.32 -19.02 12.68
N TYR A 332 -13.77 -17.77 12.76
CA TYR A 332 -14.96 -17.40 13.51
C TYR A 332 -16.26 -17.51 12.70
N ALA A 333 -16.17 -17.64 11.39
CA ALA A 333 -17.33 -17.78 10.50
C ALA A 333 -17.95 -19.17 10.57
N GLU A 334 -19.16 -19.33 10.08
CA GLU A 334 -19.78 -20.63 9.87
C GLU A 334 -19.40 -21.18 8.49
N GLY A 335 -19.11 -22.48 8.41
CA GLY A 335 -18.80 -23.15 7.15
C GLY A 335 -17.33 -23.09 6.78
N THR A 336 -17.07 -23.44 5.53
CA THR A 336 -15.71 -23.58 4.99
C THR A 336 -15.28 -22.36 4.21
N THR A 337 -14.07 -21.88 4.46
CA THR A 337 -13.40 -20.87 3.64
C THR A 337 -12.18 -21.50 2.96
N ILE A 338 -12.05 -21.27 1.66
CA ILE A 338 -10.94 -21.77 0.85
C ILE A 338 -10.20 -20.56 0.26
N ILE A 339 -8.89 -20.50 0.51
CA ILE A 339 -8.00 -19.47 -0.05
C ILE A 339 -7.02 -20.18 -0.98
N LYS A 340 -6.97 -19.74 -2.24
CA LYS A 340 -6.11 -20.29 -3.29
C LYS A 340 -5.31 -19.20 -3.97
N ASP A 341 -4.35 -19.58 -4.81
CA ASP A 341 -3.58 -18.67 -5.67
C ASP A 341 -2.78 -17.62 -4.88
N ALA A 342 -2.43 -17.92 -3.63
CA ALA A 342 -1.76 -17.01 -2.71
C ALA A 342 -0.35 -17.47 -2.35
N ALA A 343 0.36 -18.10 -3.27
CA ALA A 343 1.73 -18.59 -3.03
C ALA A 343 2.71 -17.48 -2.63
N GLU A 344 2.44 -16.24 -3.01
CA GLU A 344 3.24 -15.07 -2.63
C GLU A 344 3.32 -14.87 -1.10
N LEU A 345 2.35 -15.36 -0.35
CA LEU A 345 2.38 -15.33 1.13
C LEU A 345 3.64 -15.99 1.71
N LYS A 346 4.22 -16.96 1.00
CA LYS A 346 5.40 -17.70 1.45
C LYS A 346 6.67 -16.87 1.50
N VAL A 347 6.73 -15.76 0.78
CA VAL A 347 7.91 -14.91 0.64
C VAL A 347 7.71 -13.51 1.23
N LYS A 348 6.78 -13.35 2.15
CA LYS A 348 6.57 -12.10 2.89
C LYS A 348 7.58 -12.00 4.06
N GLU A 349 7.30 -11.21 5.06
CA GLU A 349 8.14 -11.06 6.26
C GLU A 349 8.36 -12.40 6.97
N THR A 350 7.35 -13.25 6.90
CA THR A 350 7.42 -14.68 7.23
C THR A 350 6.76 -15.46 6.10
N ASN A 351 6.82 -16.79 6.15
CA ASN A 351 5.89 -17.61 5.38
C ASN A 351 4.51 -17.50 6.05
N ARG A 352 3.67 -16.60 5.56
CA ARG A 352 2.37 -16.27 6.20
C ARG A 352 1.34 -17.39 6.12
N ILE A 353 1.51 -18.35 5.24
CA ILE A 353 0.69 -19.59 5.28
C ILE A 353 1.01 -20.35 6.56
N ASP A 354 2.28 -20.56 6.84
CA ASP A 354 2.72 -21.33 8.03
C ASP A 354 2.45 -20.58 9.33
N THR A 355 2.79 -19.30 9.41
CA THR A 355 2.61 -18.50 10.63
C THR A 355 1.13 -18.33 10.99
N THR A 356 0.28 -18.11 10.01
CA THR A 356 -1.19 -18.02 10.21
C THR A 356 -1.74 -19.38 10.67
N THR A 357 -1.31 -20.45 10.06
CA THR A 357 -1.74 -21.81 10.39
C THR A 357 -1.35 -22.18 11.84
N GLU A 358 -0.10 -21.95 12.21
CA GLU A 358 0.39 -22.20 13.57
C GLU A 358 -0.42 -21.44 14.61
N ALA A 359 -0.59 -20.15 14.40
CA ALA A 359 -1.30 -19.29 15.33
C ALA A 359 -2.78 -19.67 15.48
N LEU A 360 -3.49 -19.91 14.38
CA LEU A 360 -4.89 -20.34 14.43
C LEU A 360 -5.05 -21.70 15.10
N ARG A 361 -4.17 -22.65 14.80
CA ARG A 361 -4.19 -23.97 15.48
C ARG A 361 -3.98 -23.86 16.97
N SER A 362 -3.10 -22.98 17.41
CA SER A 362 -2.86 -22.76 18.84
C SER A 362 -4.10 -22.23 19.57
N MET A 363 -5.00 -21.57 18.86
CA MET A 363 -6.28 -21.07 19.38
C MET A 363 -7.43 -22.08 19.22
N GLY A 364 -7.16 -23.28 18.68
CA GLY A 364 -8.17 -24.31 18.50
C GLY A 364 -8.93 -24.28 17.18
N ALA A 365 -8.47 -23.53 16.19
CA ALA A 365 -9.08 -23.49 14.86
C ALA A 365 -8.76 -24.76 14.05
N ASP A 366 -9.67 -25.12 13.16
CA ASP A 366 -9.51 -26.19 12.18
C ASP A 366 -9.04 -25.58 10.85
N ILE A 367 -7.75 -25.63 10.62
CA ILE A 367 -7.10 -25.04 9.43
C ILE A 367 -6.12 -26.05 8.83
N THR A 368 -6.17 -26.19 7.50
CA THR A 368 -5.26 -27.00 6.71
C THR A 368 -4.52 -26.13 5.71
N PRO A 369 -3.18 -26.01 5.82
CA PRO A 369 -2.40 -25.29 4.82
C PRO A 369 -2.34 -26.09 3.52
N THR A 370 -2.28 -25.37 2.40
CA THR A 370 -2.04 -25.91 1.07
C THR A 370 -0.78 -25.28 0.48
N ASP A 371 -0.35 -25.72 -0.71
CA ASP A 371 0.84 -25.16 -1.36
C ASP A 371 0.71 -23.66 -1.67
N ASP A 372 -0.50 -23.19 -1.89
CA ASP A 372 -0.78 -21.81 -2.32
C ASP A 372 -1.88 -21.12 -1.52
N GLY A 373 -2.20 -21.62 -0.34
CA GLY A 373 -3.25 -21.05 0.49
C GLY A 373 -3.60 -21.87 1.70
N MET A 374 -4.89 -21.91 2.03
CA MET A 374 -5.38 -22.63 3.22
C MET A 374 -6.88 -22.94 3.11
N ILE A 375 -7.29 -23.97 3.82
CA ILE A 375 -8.69 -24.36 3.99
C ILE A 375 -9.03 -24.22 5.46
N ILE A 376 -10.07 -23.47 5.78
CA ILE A 376 -10.47 -23.18 7.16
C ILE A 376 -11.89 -23.62 7.37
N GLN A 377 -12.09 -24.54 8.32
CA GLN A 377 -13.40 -24.95 8.80
C GLN A 377 -13.78 -24.05 9.98
N GLY A 378 -14.76 -23.19 9.77
CA GLY A 378 -15.25 -22.31 10.82
C GLY A 378 -16.20 -22.98 11.79
N GLY A 379 -16.78 -22.20 12.69
CA GLY A 379 -17.78 -22.65 13.66
C GLY A 379 -17.21 -23.29 14.91
N HIS A 380 -15.89 -23.28 15.07
CA HIS A 380 -15.22 -23.76 16.29
C HIS A 380 -15.05 -22.61 17.29
N ALA A 381 -15.23 -22.90 18.57
CA ALA A 381 -14.87 -21.94 19.61
C ALA A 381 -13.35 -21.81 19.71
N LEU A 382 -12.84 -20.57 19.59
CA LEU A 382 -11.44 -20.30 19.79
C LEU A 382 -11.15 -19.92 21.23
N HIS A 383 -9.98 -20.29 21.71
CA HIS A 383 -9.53 -19.97 23.07
C HIS A 383 -8.25 -19.14 23.03
N GLY A 384 -7.95 -18.44 24.12
CA GLY A 384 -6.71 -17.71 24.28
C GLY A 384 -5.48 -18.61 24.16
N ALA A 385 -4.40 -18.07 23.64
CA ALA A 385 -3.15 -18.77 23.41
C ALA A 385 -1.95 -17.83 23.49
N LYS A 386 -0.77 -18.42 23.45
CA LYS A 386 0.50 -17.68 23.22
C LYS A 386 0.78 -17.68 21.73
N ILE A 387 0.75 -16.48 21.13
CA ILE A 387 0.95 -16.29 19.69
C ILE A 387 2.36 -15.78 19.46
N ASN A 388 3.14 -16.51 18.69
CA ASN A 388 4.41 -16.01 18.20
C ASN A 388 4.19 -15.19 16.93
N SER A 389 4.47 -13.88 16.99
CA SER A 389 4.36 -13.01 15.83
C SER A 389 5.46 -13.25 14.79
N TYR A 390 6.57 -13.86 15.19
CA TYR A 390 7.80 -13.99 14.38
C TYR A 390 8.25 -12.65 13.79
N LEU A 391 8.01 -11.55 14.53
CA LEU A 391 8.27 -10.17 14.12
C LEU A 391 7.52 -9.76 12.85
N ASP A 392 6.49 -10.50 12.47
CA ASP A 392 5.61 -10.14 11.36
C ASP A 392 4.43 -9.29 11.87
N HIS A 393 4.43 -8.02 11.49
CA HIS A 393 3.44 -7.06 11.96
C HIS A 393 2.01 -7.44 11.56
N ARG A 394 1.81 -8.09 10.40
CA ARG A 394 0.49 -8.53 9.95
C ARG A 394 -0.05 -9.66 10.82
N ILE A 395 0.82 -10.58 11.23
CA ILE A 395 0.46 -11.66 12.15
C ILE A 395 0.14 -11.08 13.53
N ALA A 396 0.97 -10.21 14.06
CA ALA A 396 0.73 -9.60 15.38
C ALA A 396 -0.63 -8.89 15.44
N MET A 397 -0.96 -8.07 14.43
CA MET A 397 -2.22 -7.32 14.40
C MET A 397 -3.44 -8.22 14.18
N ALA A 398 -3.35 -9.18 13.24
CA ALA A 398 -4.46 -10.10 12.98
C ALA A 398 -4.84 -10.91 14.22
N PHE A 399 -3.85 -11.40 14.95
CA PHE A 399 -4.11 -12.21 16.14
C PHE A 399 -4.43 -11.39 17.40
N ALA A 400 -4.05 -10.13 17.45
CA ALA A 400 -4.58 -9.18 18.44
C ALA A 400 -6.10 -9.02 18.28
N ILE A 401 -6.59 -8.95 17.05
CA ILE A 401 -8.03 -8.90 16.78
C ILE A 401 -8.70 -10.24 17.08
N ALA A 402 -8.09 -11.36 16.70
CA ALA A 402 -8.59 -12.70 17.04
C ALA A 402 -8.82 -12.86 18.54
N ALA A 403 -7.91 -12.32 19.34
CA ALA A 403 -7.94 -12.40 20.80
C ALA A 403 -9.17 -11.74 21.43
N LEU A 404 -9.76 -10.73 20.77
CA LEU A 404 -10.91 -9.99 21.32
C LEU A 404 -12.16 -10.87 21.50
N SER A 405 -12.30 -11.91 20.71
CA SER A 405 -13.47 -12.82 20.72
C SER A 405 -13.11 -14.24 21.20
N ALA A 406 -11.89 -14.46 21.63
CA ALA A 406 -11.44 -15.74 22.14
C ALA A 406 -11.92 -15.99 23.58
N ASP A 407 -11.99 -17.23 24.00
CA ASP A 407 -12.23 -17.60 25.39
C ASP A 407 -10.90 -17.61 26.15
N GLY A 408 -10.72 -16.63 27.02
CA GLY A 408 -9.48 -16.44 27.79
C GLY A 408 -8.48 -15.49 27.13
N ASP A 409 -7.45 -15.16 27.89
CA ASP A 409 -6.43 -14.19 27.49
C ASP A 409 -5.48 -14.75 26.42
N THR A 410 -5.02 -13.88 25.56
CA THR A 410 -4.01 -14.19 24.52
C THR A 410 -2.77 -13.34 24.75
N ILE A 411 -1.61 -13.93 24.57
CA ILE A 411 -0.33 -13.23 24.63
C ILE A 411 0.25 -13.15 23.22
N ILE A 412 0.53 -11.91 22.74
CA ILE A 412 1.21 -11.70 21.48
C ILE A 412 2.69 -11.43 21.76
N HIS A 413 3.55 -12.36 21.35
CA HIS A 413 5.00 -12.21 21.49
C HIS A 413 5.55 -11.19 20.49
N ASP A 414 6.53 -10.39 20.94
CA ASP A 414 7.20 -9.36 20.12
C ASP A 414 6.21 -8.40 19.45
N SER A 415 5.21 -7.96 20.20
CA SER A 415 4.11 -7.14 19.71
C SER A 415 4.56 -5.77 19.17
N GLN A 416 5.77 -5.29 19.55
CA GLN A 416 6.32 -4.04 19.04
C GLN A 416 6.55 -4.06 17.53
N CYS A 417 6.56 -5.22 16.88
CA CYS A 417 6.69 -5.31 15.42
C CYS A 417 5.58 -4.59 14.66
N VAL A 418 4.45 -4.30 15.30
CA VAL A 418 3.38 -3.49 14.69
C VAL A 418 3.83 -2.08 14.34
N ASP A 419 4.88 -1.56 14.99
CA ASP A 419 5.43 -0.23 14.74
C ASP A 419 5.96 -0.08 13.30
N VAL A 420 6.23 -1.18 12.62
CA VAL A 420 6.67 -1.18 11.21
C VAL A 420 5.64 -0.51 10.30
N SER A 421 4.35 -0.74 10.54
CA SER A 421 3.28 -0.23 9.68
C SER A 421 2.17 0.53 10.41
N TYR A 422 2.00 0.31 11.71
CA TYR A 422 0.91 0.91 12.47
C TYR A 422 1.30 1.15 13.93
N PRO A 423 2.14 2.15 14.21
CA PRO A 423 2.66 2.39 15.57
C PRO A 423 1.56 2.60 16.63
N GLU A 424 0.45 3.23 16.27
CA GLU A 424 -0.65 3.55 17.19
C GLU A 424 -1.69 2.42 17.31
N PHE A 425 -1.46 1.26 16.68
CA PHE A 425 -2.45 0.19 16.59
C PHE A 425 -3.04 -0.21 17.96
N PHE A 426 -2.21 -0.52 18.94
CA PHE A 426 -2.69 -0.95 20.25
C PHE A 426 -3.35 0.18 21.04
N GLU A 427 -2.84 1.40 20.94
CA GLU A 427 -3.46 2.57 21.56
C GLU A 427 -4.88 2.81 21.03
N ILE A 428 -5.04 2.74 19.71
CA ILE A 428 -6.35 2.91 19.07
C ILE A 428 -7.29 1.76 19.44
N LEU A 429 -6.78 0.53 19.45
CA LEU A 429 -7.55 -0.65 19.84
C LEU A 429 -8.07 -0.50 21.27
N ASP A 430 -7.21 -0.10 22.20
CA ASP A 430 -7.60 0.12 23.60
C ASP A 430 -8.64 1.24 23.74
N GLY A 431 -8.56 2.25 22.88
CA GLY A 431 -9.52 3.36 22.85
C GLY A 431 -10.92 2.99 22.38
N CYS A 432 -11.09 1.84 21.72
CA CYS A 432 -12.39 1.33 21.24
C CYS A 432 -13.11 0.42 22.25
N ARG A 433 -12.42 0.00 23.28
CA ARG A 433 -12.91 -0.99 24.26
C ARG A 433 -13.82 -0.42 25.32
#